data_85958d8fe3dab70f9249cbc665eb7e35
#
_entry.id   85958d8fe3dab70f9249cbc665eb7e35
#
_cell.length_a   1.000
_cell.length_b   1.000
_cell.length_c   1.000
_cell.angle_alpha   90.00
_cell.angle_beta   90.00
_cell.angle_gamma   90.00
#
_symmetry.space_group_name_H-M   'P 1'
#
loop_
_entity.id
_entity.type
_entity.pdbx_description
1 polymer ?
#
loop_
_entity_poly.entity_id
_entity_poly.type
_entity_poly.pdbx_seq_one_letter_code
_entity_poly.pdbx_strand_id
1 'polypeptide(L)'
;MTSSNHSQAEDLLPLSIPVFQILISLSDRDLHGYALIGDIRQRTNGEVDLSTSTLYGAIKRMMRDRLIQKSDIRPAPESDDERRRYYRVTDLGRKVAHCEARRIQRLAELVRDKQFVTPTP
;
A
#
# COMPACT_ATOMS: atom_id res chain seq x y z
N MET A 1 -19.58 -12.59 -8.61
CA MET A 1 -19.37 -11.93 -9.89
C MET A 1 -18.13 -11.10 -9.87
N THR A 2 -17.25 -11.39 -10.79
CA THR A 2 -15.96 -10.73 -10.88
C THR A 2 -16.05 -9.22 -11.12
N SER A 3 -17.14 -8.78 -11.79
CA SER A 3 -17.32 -7.36 -12.13
C SER A 3 -17.51 -6.46 -10.92
N SER A 4 -18.18 -6.93 -9.85
CA SER A 4 -18.43 -6.09 -8.67
C SER A 4 -17.14 -5.78 -7.91
N ASN A 5 -16.22 -6.76 -7.77
CA ASN A 5 -14.92 -6.53 -7.11
C ASN A 5 -14.02 -5.64 -7.95
N HIS A 6 -14.06 -5.79 -9.28
CA HIS A 6 -13.29 -4.95 -10.18
C HIS A 6 -13.76 -3.49 -10.13
N SER A 7 -15.08 -3.26 -10.16
CA SER A 7 -15.64 -1.91 -10.03
C SER A 7 -15.29 -1.29 -8.67
N GLN A 8 -15.40 -2.06 -7.59
CA GLN A 8 -15.06 -1.59 -6.25
C GLN A 8 -13.58 -1.20 -6.17
N ALA A 9 -12.69 -2.00 -6.79
CA ALA A 9 -11.27 -1.69 -6.82
C ALA A 9 -11.00 -0.39 -7.56
N GLU A 10 -11.64 -0.18 -8.71
CA GLU A 10 -11.46 1.03 -9.53
C GLU A 10 -11.98 2.28 -8.83
N ASP A 11 -13.06 2.16 -8.06
CA ASP A 11 -13.66 3.29 -7.36
C ASP A 11 -12.73 3.89 -6.29
N LEU A 12 -11.75 3.12 -5.83
CA LEU A 12 -10.79 3.58 -4.83
C LEU A 12 -9.59 4.31 -5.44
N LEU A 13 -9.48 4.34 -6.77
CA LEU A 13 -8.33 4.94 -7.46
C LEU A 13 -8.56 6.43 -7.76
N PRO A 14 -7.53 7.24 -7.81
CA PRO A 14 -6.13 6.89 -7.50
C PRO A 14 -5.91 6.75 -6.00
N LEU A 15 -4.99 5.89 -5.63
CA LEU A 15 -4.64 5.73 -4.21
C LEU A 15 -3.74 6.85 -3.73
N SER A 16 -3.86 7.20 -2.45
CA SER A 16 -2.89 8.10 -1.84
C SER A 16 -1.52 7.41 -1.76
N ILE A 17 -0.47 8.23 -1.67
CA ILE A 17 0.89 7.72 -1.55
C ILE A 17 1.03 6.76 -0.36
N PRO A 18 0.59 7.12 0.87
CA PRO A 18 0.71 6.18 1.99
C PRO A 18 -0.01 4.84 1.75
N VAL A 19 -1.22 4.89 1.22
CA VAL A 19 -2.02 3.67 1.00
C VAL A 19 -1.33 2.74 0.01
N PHE A 20 -0.89 3.26 -1.13
CA PHE A 20 -0.24 2.42 -2.13
C PHE A 20 1.10 1.85 -1.63
N GLN A 21 1.88 2.66 -0.93
CA GLN A 21 3.14 2.20 -0.36
C GLN A 21 2.93 1.08 0.68
N ILE A 22 1.90 1.19 1.50
CA ILE A 22 1.55 0.14 2.46
C ILE A 22 1.17 -1.16 1.73
N LEU A 23 0.36 -1.06 0.68
CA LEU A 23 -0.01 -2.24 -0.12
C LEU A 23 1.22 -2.90 -0.73
N ILE A 24 2.14 -2.12 -1.26
CA ILE A 24 3.39 -2.65 -1.82
C ILE A 24 4.19 -3.39 -0.74
N SER A 25 4.34 -2.79 0.43
CA SER A 25 5.09 -3.42 1.53
C SER A 25 4.47 -4.73 1.98
N LEU A 26 3.13 -4.80 2.02
CA LEU A 26 2.41 -5.99 2.48
C LEU A 26 2.22 -7.05 1.39
N SER A 27 2.66 -6.79 0.15
CA SER A 27 2.40 -7.70 -0.97
C SER A 27 3.12 -9.03 -0.82
N ASP A 28 4.26 -9.05 -0.14
CA ASP A 28 5.08 -10.26 0.01
C ASP A 28 5.21 -10.77 1.45
N ARG A 29 4.77 -10.00 2.45
CA ARG A 29 4.81 -10.44 3.85
C ARG A 29 3.94 -9.57 4.74
N ASP A 30 3.54 -10.15 5.87
CA ASP A 30 2.84 -9.40 6.91
C ASP A 30 3.85 -8.55 7.68
N LEU A 31 3.47 -7.33 8.03
CA LEU A 31 4.35 -6.39 8.74
C LEU A 31 3.56 -5.65 9.82
N HIS A 32 4.26 -5.28 10.90
CA HIS A 32 3.70 -4.38 11.91
C HIS A 32 3.96 -2.92 11.53
N GLY A 33 3.31 -1.98 12.26
CA GLY A 33 3.34 -0.57 11.90
C GLY A 33 4.74 0.02 11.77
N TYR A 34 5.62 -0.23 12.74
CA TYR A 34 6.99 0.29 12.68
C TYR A 34 7.78 -0.29 11.50
N ALA A 35 7.58 -1.57 11.23
CA ALA A 35 8.26 -2.20 10.11
C ALA A 35 7.79 -1.61 8.78
N LEU A 36 6.52 -1.22 8.69
CA LEU A 36 5.99 -0.55 7.50
C LEU A 36 6.70 0.77 7.24
N ILE A 37 6.85 1.60 8.29
CA ILE A 37 7.54 2.89 8.15
C ILE A 37 8.96 2.67 7.63
N GLY A 38 9.69 1.74 8.24
CA GLY A 38 11.08 1.45 7.86
C GLY A 38 11.19 0.87 6.46
N ASP A 39 10.32 -0.08 6.11
CA ASP A 39 10.33 -0.72 4.78
C ASP A 39 10.06 0.29 3.68
N ILE A 40 9.05 1.14 3.86
CA ILE A 40 8.70 2.16 2.87
C ILE A 40 9.84 3.16 2.71
N ARG A 41 10.39 3.63 3.82
CA ARG A 41 11.50 4.58 3.79
C ARG A 41 12.71 4.01 3.06
N GLN A 42 13.08 2.79 3.38
CA GLN A 42 14.23 2.13 2.75
C GLN A 42 13.99 1.89 1.26
N ARG A 43 12.82 1.37 0.91
CA ARG A 43 12.48 1.01 -0.47
C ARG A 43 12.40 2.23 -1.38
N THR A 44 12.02 3.38 -0.83
CA THR A 44 11.91 4.63 -1.60
C THR A 44 13.12 5.54 -1.46
N ASN A 45 14.22 5.06 -0.87
CA ASN A 45 15.43 5.86 -0.61
C ASN A 45 15.10 7.14 0.16
N GLY A 46 14.17 7.06 1.09
CA GLY A 46 13.77 8.19 1.93
C GLY A 46 12.79 9.16 1.31
N GLU A 47 12.40 8.97 0.04
CA GLU A 47 11.43 9.86 -0.60
C GLU A 47 10.07 9.82 0.07
N VAL A 48 9.68 8.64 0.58
CA VAL A 48 8.44 8.50 1.35
C VAL A 48 8.84 8.12 2.78
N ASP A 49 8.65 9.06 3.69
CA ASP A 49 8.97 8.89 5.10
C ASP A 49 7.74 9.25 5.90
N LEU A 50 6.95 8.23 6.25
CA LEU A 50 5.66 8.43 6.89
C LEU A 50 5.82 8.68 8.38
N SER A 51 5.11 9.71 8.88
CA SER A 51 4.95 9.87 10.33
C SER A 51 4.04 8.77 10.87
N THR A 52 4.12 8.53 12.18
CA THR A 52 3.23 7.56 12.81
C THR A 52 1.76 7.91 12.63
N SER A 53 1.41 9.19 12.76
CA SER A 53 0.01 9.62 12.58
C SER A 53 -0.48 9.40 11.15
N THR A 54 0.34 9.69 10.15
CA THR A 54 -0.02 9.45 8.75
C THR A 54 -0.16 7.96 8.47
N LEU A 55 0.76 7.15 8.97
CA LEU A 55 0.70 5.71 8.81
C LEU A 55 -0.58 5.14 9.40
N TYR A 56 -0.85 5.42 10.68
CA TYR A 56 -2.01 4.82 11.35
C TYR A 56 -3.32 5.38 10.85
N GLY A 57 -3.35 6.62 10.38
CA GLY A 57 -4.50 7.16 9.66
C GLY A 57 -4.80 6.37 8.39
N ALA A 58 -3.76 6.07 7.62
CA ALA A 58 -3.90 5.26 6.41
C ALA A 58 -4.35 3.83 6.75
N ILE A 59 -3.72 3.20 7.75
CA ILE A 59 -4.10 1.85 8.19
C ILE A 59 -5.58 1.81 8.57
N LYS A 60 -6.05 2.80 9.32
CA LYS A 60 -7.45 2.85 9.76
C LYS A 60 -8.40 2.89 8.55
N ARG A 61 -8.09 3.73 7.56
CA ARG A 61 -8.90 3.82 6.34
C ARG A 61 -8.86 2.52 5.54
N MET A 62 -7.67 1.92 5.43
CA MET A 62 -7.49 0.68 4.68
C MET A 62 -8.22 -0.49 5.32
N MET A 63 -8.28 -0.54 6.65
CA MET A 63 -9.06 -1.55 7.36
C MET A 63 -10.55 -1.33 7.16
N ARG A 64 -11.01 -0.08 7.20
CA ARG A 64 -12.40 0.26 6.91
C ARG A 64 -12.79 -0.16 5.49
N ASP A 65 -11.91 0.05 4.53
CA ASP A 65 -12.15 -0.26 3.13
C ASP A 65 -11.80 -1.72 2.79
N ARG A 66 -11.40 -2.51 3.79
CA ARG A 66 -11.07 -3.93 3.67
C ARG A 66 -9.92 -4.24 2.71
N LEU A 67 -9.00 -3.30 2.58
CA LEU A 67 -7.78 -3.51 1.79
C LEU A 67 -6.74 -4.32 2.56
N ILE A 68 -6.76 -4.19 3.88
CA ILE A 68 -5.91 -4.93 4.80
C ILE A 68 -6.73 -5.42 5.98
N GLN A 69 -6.18 -6.38 6.70
CA GLN A 69 -6.77 -6.93 7.92
C GLN A 69 -5.66 -7.23 8.91
N LYS A 70 -6.04 -7.46 10.16
CA LYS A 70 -5.09 -7.92 11.16
C LYS A 70 -4.59 -9.31 10.79
N SER A 71 -3.28 -9.50 10.89
CA SER A 71 -2.65 -10.80 10.63
C SER A 71 -2.85 -11.72 11.83
N ASP A 72 -2.73 -13.02 11.59
CA ASP A 72 -2.72 -14.03 12.66
C ASP A 72 -1.42 -14.03 13.45
N ILE A 73 -0.38 -13.36 12.96
CA ILE A 73 0.89 -13.23 13.66
C ILE A 73 0.68 -12.37 14.90
N ARG A 74 1.05 -12.90 16.07
CA ARG A 74 0.92 -12.18 17.33
C ARG A 74 2.28 -11.70 17.79
N PRO A 75 2.37 -10.46 18.31
CA PRO A 75 3.62 -10.02 18.92
C PRO A 75 3.90 -10.83 20.18
N ALA A 76 5.15 -10.81 20.63
CA ALA A 76 5.52 -11.45 21.89
C ALA A 76 4.71 -10.85 23.03
N PRO A 77 4.34 -11.64 24.06
CA PRO A 77 3.50 -11.14 25.15
C PRO A 77 4.03 -9.88 25.84
N GLU A 78 5.34 -9.77 26.00
CA GLU A 78 5.99 -8.60 26.56
C GLU A 78 5.94 -7.37 25.64
N SER A 79 5.51 -7.55 24.41
CA SER A 79 5.43 -6.50 23.38
C SER A 79 3.98 -6.29 22.94
N ASP A 80 3.01 -6.51 23.83
CA ASP A 80 1.59 -6.34 23.53
C ASP A 80 1.24 -4.86 23.39
N ASP A 81 1.70 -4.28 22.32
CA ASP A 81 1.54 -2.89 21.96
C ASP A 81 0.87 -2.84 20.59
N GLU A 82 -0.14 -1.98 20.43
CA GLU A 82 -0.83 -1.80 19.16
C GLU A 82 0.13 -1.50 18.02
N ARG A 83 1.22 -0.79 18.31
CA ARG A 83 2.22 -0.43 17.31
C ARG A 83 2.94 -1.63 16.72
N ARG A 84 2.86 -2.79 17.37
CA ARG A 84 3.48 -4.05 16.93
C ARG A 84 2.48 -5.05 16.40
N ARG A 85 1.25 -4.63 16.18
CA ARG A 85 0.27 -5.49 15.51
C ARG A 85 0.65 -5.66 14.05
N TYR A 86 0.55 -6.89 13.60
CA TYR A 86 0.83 -7.24 12.21
C TYR A 86 -0.42 -7.08 11.37
N TYR A 87 -0.21 -6.68 10.12
CA TYR A 87 -1.25 -6.48 9.13
C TYR A 87 -0.98 -7.34 7.92
N ARG A 88 -2.06 -7.69 7.23
CA ARG A 88 -2.02 -8.54 6.03
C ARG A 88 -2.86 -7.88 4.95
N VAL A 89 -2.38 -7.93 3.70
CA VAL A 89 -3.18 -7.47 2.57
C VAL A 89 -4.29 -8.50 2.28
N THR A 90 -5.50 -8.01 1.96
CA THR A 90 -6.63 -8.86 1.58
C THR A 90 -6.60 -9.13 0.07
N ASP A 91 -7.44 -10.05 -0.40
CA ASP A 91 -7.61 -10.27 -1.83
C ASP A 91 -8.06 -8.99 -2.54
N LEU A 92 -8.97 -8.23 -1.93
CA LEU A 92 -9.40 -6.95 -2.48
C LEU A 92 -8.22 -5.98 -2.54
N GLY A 93 -7.41 -5.92 -1.48
CA GLY A 93 -6.23 -5.07 -1.45
C GLY A 93 -5.26 -5.39 -2.58
N ARG A 94 -5.06 -6.67 -2.89
CA ARG A 94 -4.22 -7.09 -4.02
C ARG A 94 -4.79 -6.63 -5.35
N LYS A 95 -6.10 -6.76 -5.54
CA LYS A 95 -6.77 -6.29 -6.76
C LYS A 95 -6.64 -4.79 -6.92
N VAL A 96 -6.83 -4.04 -5.86
CA VAL A 96 -6.68 -2.58 -5.86
C VAL A 96 -5.24 -2.19 -6.21
N ALA A 97 -4.26 -2.88 -5.64
CA ALA A 97 -2.85 -2.63 -5.94
C ALA A 97 -2.54 -2.90 -7.42
N HIS A 98 -3.09 -3.99 -7.98
CA HIS A 98 -2.95 -4.29 -9.40
C HIS A 98 -3.56 -3.20 -10.29
N CYS A 99 -4.76 -2.76 -9.97
CA CYS A 99 -5.43 -1.70 -10.73
C CYS A 99 -4.62 -0.41 -10.69
N GLU A 100 -4.10 -0.05 -9.53
CA GLU A 100 -3.28 1.16 -9.38
C GLU A 100 -1.97 1.03 -10.16
N ALA A 101 -1.31 -0.12 -10.07
CA ALA A 101 -0.07 -0.35 -10.81
C ALA A 101 -0.29 -0.20 -12.32
N ARG A 102 -1.38 -0.74 -12.85
CA ARG A 102 -1.71 -0.62 -14.26
C ARG A 102 -2.02 0.82 -14.66
N ARG A 103 -2.73 1.55 -13.79
CA ARG A 103 -3.01 2.97 -14.03
C ARG A 103 -1.72 3.78 -14.12
N ILE A 104 -0.79 3.52 -13.19
CA ILE A 104 0.50 4.21 -13.17
C ILE A 104 1.34 3.86 -14.41
N GLN A 105 1.36 2.60 -14.82
CA GLN A 105 2.07 2.20 -16.03
C GLN A 105 1.54 2.88 -17.28
N ARG A 106 0.22 2.96 -17.43
CA ARG A 106 -0.39 3.66 -18.56
C ARG A 106 -0.03 5.14 -18.55
N LEU A 107 -0.07 5.76 -17.38
CA LEU A 107 0.29 7.16 -17.24
C LEU A 107 1.77 7.38 -17.59
N ALA A 108 2.65 6.49 -17.14
CA ALA A 108 4.07 6.57 -17.46
C ALA A 108 4.32 6.48 -18.98
N GLU A 109 3.58 5.61 -19.68
CA GLU A 109 3.65 5.49 -21.13
C GLU A 109 3.22 6.79 -21.83
N LEU A 110 2.12 7.38 -21.38
CA LEU A 110 1.64 8.64 -21.91
C LEU A 110 2.66 9.76 -21.71
N VAL A 111 3.26 9.83 -20.55
CA VAL A 111 4.28 10.83 -20.24
C VAL A 111 5.49 10.66 -21.16
N ARG A 112 5.90 9.40 -21.40
CA ARG A 112 6.99 9.10 -22.32
C ARG A 112 6.65 9.52 -23.74
N ASP A 113 5.45 9.18 -24.22
CA ASP A 113 5.00 9.50 -25.57
C ASP A 113 4.92 11.01 -25.80
N LYS A 114 4.63 11.77 -24.76
CA LYS A 114 4.60 13.22 -24.80
C LYS A 114 5.97 13.86 -24.54
N GLN A 115 7.01 13.06 -24.37
CA GLN A 115 8.39 13.49 -24.21
C GLN A 115 8.62 14.37 -22.97
N PHE A 116 7.81 14.15 -21.93
CA PHE A 116 8.06 14.81 -20.64
C PHE A 116 9.26 14.23 -19.91
N VAL A 117 9.64 13.01 -20.24
CA VAL A 117 10.79 12.33 -19.66
C VAL A 117 11.75 11.99 -20.79
N THR A 118 13.00 12.47 -20.67
CA THR A 118 14.05 12.11 -21.63
C THR A 118 14.49 10.67 -21.36
N PRO A 119 14.63 9.85 -22.44
CA PRO A 119 15.16 8.49 -22.24
C PRO A 119 16.55 8.54 -21.60
N THR A 120 16.80 7.66 -20.64
CA THR A 120 18.12 7.53 -20.05
C THR A 120 19.06 6.92 -21.08
N PRO A 121 20.21 7.54 -21.36
CA PRO A 121 21.14 6.98 -22.33
C PRO A 121 21.74 5.65 -21.90
#